data_2a4a1507a1fc0b3251a5ef0fef55fc3a
#
_entry.id   2a4a1507a1fc0b3251a5ef0fef55fc3a
#
_cell.length_a   1.000
_cell.length_b   1.000
_cell.length_c   1.000
_cell.angle_alpha   90.00
_cell.angle_beta   90.00
_cell.angle_gamma   90.00
#
_symmetry.space_group_name_H-M   'P 1'
#
loop_
_entity.id
_entity.type
_entity.pdbx_description
1 polymer ?
#
loop_
_entity_poly.entity_id
_entity_poly.type
_entity_poly.pdbx_seq_one_letter_code
_entity_poly.pdbx_strand_id
1 'polypeptide(L)'
;MTLRRGFKKEARALALEVREELGVEVFAPLDPWALAELYGIEVHDLSNPILPRDSVRYLTEERPHVFSAALVPLDPSGAVIIENHVHPLRRRRSTIAHEMAHVLLEHPFGPTLTDENGCRSAVAGIEEEATELSGELLIPTDAARIAAFKGWSDHSVANHFRVSVRMATWRMNMSGARRIAARARGKWEAGYATSA
;
A
#
# COMPACT_ATOMS: atom_id res chain seq x y z
N MET A 1 6.39 -17.08 2.73
CA MET A 1 7.67 -16.43 2.34
C MET A 1 7.91 -15.30 3.31
N THR A 2 9.14 -14.97 3.61
CA THR A 2 9.46 -14.00 4.68
C THR A 2 10.21 -12.83 4.06
N LEU A 3 9.71 -11.61 4.29
CA LEU A 3 10.43 -10.38 3.98
C LEU A 3 11.90 -10.49 4.40
N ARG A 4 12.82 -9.90 3.65
CA ARG A 4 14.22 -9.83 4.04
C ARG A 4 14.39 -9.20 5.42
N ARG A 5 15.37 -9.66 6.15
CA ARG A 5 15.61 -9.19 7.52
C ARG A 5 15.84 -7.68 7.55
N GLY A 6 15.07 -6.99 8.40
CA GLY A 6 15.19 -5.54 8.56
C GLY A 6 14.27 -4.71 7.67
N PHE A 7 13.69 -5.29 6.60
CA PHE A 7 12.91 -4.55 5.62
C PHE A 7 11.75 -3.74 6.23
N LYS A 8 11.03 -4.28 7.21
CA LYS A 8 9.94 -3.53 7.88
C LYS A 8 10.40 -2.21 8.51
N LYS A 9 11.64 -2.17 9.04
CA LYS A 9 12.20 -0.92 9.58
C LYS A 9 12.54 0.06 8.46
N GLU A 10 13.08 -0.46 7.37
CA GLU A 10 13.41 0.30 6.18
C GLU A 10 12.15 0.87 5.52
N ALA A 11 11.15 0.04 5.25
CA ALA A 11 9.87 0.48 4.67
C ALA A 11 9.19 1.56 5.53
N ARG A 12 9.25 1.41 6.87
CA ARG A 12 8.72 2.44 7.78
C ARG A 12 9.50 3.75 7.68
N ALA A 13 10.83 3.70 7.64
CA ALA A 13 11.64 4.90 7.52
C ALA A 13 11.38 5.61 6.19
N LEU A 14 11.42 4.88 5.08
CA LEU A 14 11.14 5.40 3.75
C LEU A 14 9.72 6.00 3.64
N ALA A 15 8.71 5.31 4.19
CA ALA A 15 7.34 5.83 4.16
C ALA A 15 7.18 7.14 4.95
N LEU A 16 7.92 7.33 6.05
CA LEU A 16 7.89 8.58 6.82
C LEU A 16 8.59 9.71 6.06
N GLU A 17 9.73 9.43 5.43
CA GLU A 17 10.47 10.37 4.59
C GLU A 17 9.61 10.85 3.41
N VAL A 18 9.03 9.94 2.66
CA VAL A 18 8.12 10.24 1.55
C VAL A 18 6.90 11.07 1.99
N ARG A 19 6.35 10.77 3.16
CA ARG A 19 5.22 11.55 3.71
C ARG A 19 5.65 12.95 4.11
N GLU A 20 6.88 13.13 4.63
CA GLU A 20 7.46 14.44 4.93
C GLU A 20 7.65 15.27 3.65
N GLU A 21 8.19 14.67 2.58
CA GLU A 21 8.32 15.30 1.26
C GLU A 21 6.97 15.79 0.70
N LEU A 22 5.90 15.02 0.92
CA LEU A 22 4.52 15.39 0.56
C LEU A 22 3.88 16.40 1.52
N GLY A 23 4.52 16.76 2.63
CA GLY A 23 3.92 17.58 3.67
C GLY A 23 2.73 16.91 4.37
N VAL A 24 2.68 15.57 4.44
CA VAL A 24 1.57 14.80 4.97
C VAL A 24 1.90 14.27 6.37
N GLU A 25 1.17 14.73 7.36
CA GLU A 25 1.28 14.28 8.75
C GLU A 25 1.13 12.76 8.89
N VAL A 26 1.83 12.16 9.87
CA VAL A 26 1.82 10.71 10.10
C VAL A 26 0.40 10.14 10.28
N PHE A 27 -0.50 10.90 10.92
CA PHE A 27 -1.88 10.49 11.17
C PHE A 27 -2.88 11.05 10.15
N ALA A 28 -2.42 11.61 9.04
CA ALA A 28 -3.27 12.07 7.94
C ALA A 28 -3.36 11.04 6.80
N PRO A 29 -4.44 11.02 6.01
CA PRO A 29 -4.52 10.16 4.83
C PRO A 29 -3.57 10.67 3.74
N LEU A 30 -2.67 9.84 3.23
CA LEU A 30 -1.82 10.13 2.07
C LEU A 30 -2.64 9.99 0.78
N ASP A 31 -2.42 10.88 -0.19
CA ASP A 31 -2.98 10.76 -1.54
C ASP A 31 -1.97 10.08 -2.48
N PRO A 32 -2.24 8.86 -2.99
CA PRO A 32 -1.32 8.15 -3.87
C PRO A 32 -1.13 8.79 -5.25
N TRP A 33 -2.10 9.58 -5.74
CA TRP A 33 -1.93 10.32 -6.99
C TRP A 33 -0.99 11.51 -6.81
N ALA A 34 -1.11 12.24 -5.70
CA ALA A 34 -0.14 13.29 -5.36
C ALA A 34 1.27 12.72 -5.15
N LEU A 35 1.37 11.49 -4.60
CA LEU A 35 2.66 10.78 -4.51
C LEU A 35 3.22 10.48 -5.90
N ALA A 36 2.41 9.98 -6.83
CA ALA A 36 2.84 9.71 -8.20
C ALA A 36 3.30 11.00 -8.90
N GLU A 37 2.54 12.08 -8.75
CA GLU A 37 2.88 13.40 -9.31
C GLU A 37 4.23 13.91 -8.77
N LEU A 38 4.49 13.79 -7.45
CA LEU A 38 5.75 14.20 -6.82
C LEU A 38 6.97 13.50 -7.46
N TYR A 39 6.81 12.22 -7.79
CA TYR A 39 7.88 11.42 -8.42
C TYR A 39 7.85 11.44 -9.97
N GLY A 40 7.02 12.30 -10.58
CA GLY A 40 6.94 12.44 -12.03
C GLY A 40 6.32 11.23 -12.73
N ILE A 41 5.53 10.41 -12.03
CA ILE A 41 4.83 9.25 -12.58
C ILE A 41 3.42 9.65 -12.97
N GLU A 42 3.11 9.64 -14.25
CA GLU A 42 1.75 9.87 -14.73
C GLU A 42 0.85 8.68 -14.42
N VAL A 43 -0.38 8.96 -13.99
CA VAL A 43 -1.40 7.93 -13.74
C VAL A 43 -2.51 8.09 -14.76
N HIS A 44 -2.62 7.11 -15.66
CA HIS A 44 -3.69 7.03 -16.65
C HIS A 44 -4.67 5.93 -16.26
N ASP A 45 -5.92 6.11 -16.61
CA ASP A 45 -6.91 5.05 -16.47
C ASP A 45 -7.23 4.37 -17.81
N LEU A 46 -7.96 3.26 -17.75
CA LEU A 46 -8.35 2.48 -18.94
C LEU A 46 -9.29 3.23 -19.89
N SER A 47 -9.77 4.44 -19.59
CA SER A 47 -10.54 5.26 -20.53
C SER A 47 -9.65 6.00 -21.55
N ASN A 48 -8.33 5.92 -21.41
CA ASN A 48 -7.38 6.55 -22.33
C ASN A 48 -7.61 6.04 -23.77
N PRO A 49 -7.90 6.93 -24.74
CA PRO A 49 -8.27 6.56 -26.10
C PRO A 49 -7.16 5.86 -26.91
N ILE A 50 -5.92 5.88 -26.41
CA ILE A 50 -4.79 5.18 -27.04
C ILE A 50 -4.91 3.67 -26.83
N LEU A 51 -5.62 3.21 -25.79
CA LEU A 51 -5.76 1.80 -25.48
C LEU A 51 -6.76 1.10 -26.44
N PRO A 52 -6.49 -0.16 -26.85
CA PRO A 52 -7.40 -0.92 -27.70
C PRO A 52 -8.77 -1.11 -27.05
N ARG A 53 -9.83 -0.71 -27.72
CA ARG A 53 -11.22 -0.74 -27.19
C ARG A 53 -11.66 -2.11 -26.68
N ASP A 54 -11.31 -3.19 -27.38
CA ASP A 54 -11.69 -4.54 -26.97
C ASP A 54 -10.97 -4.95 -25.67
N SER A 55 -9.70 -4.58 -25.50
CA SER A 55 -8.96 -4.80 -24.25
C SER A 55 -9.57 -4.00 -23.11
N VAL A 56 -9.92 -2.74 -23.35
CA VAL A 56 -10.59 -1.89 -22.36
C VAL A 56 -11.91 -2.52 -21.93
N ARG A 57 -12.78 -2.88 -22.89
CA ARG A 57 -14.07 -3.54 -22.59
C ARG A 57 -13.87 -4.82 -21.77
N TYR A 58 -12.94 -5.67 -22.16
CA TYR A 58 -12.62 -6.89 -21.42
C TYR A 58 -12.23 -6.61 -19.96
N LEU A 59 -11.37 -5.61 -19.73
CA LEU A 59 -10.85 -5.28 -18.40
C LEU A 59 -11.79 -4.41 -17.55
N THR A 60 -12.80 -3.76 -18.16
CA THR A 60 -13.72 -2.89 -17.41
C THR A 60 -15.12 -3.49 -17.24
N GLU A 61 -15.57 -4.30 -18.19
CA GLU A 61 -16.93 -4.83 -18.22
C GLU A 61 -16.97 -6.36 -18.04
N GLU A 62 -16.21 -7.11 -18.83
CA GLU A 62 -16.29 -8.57 -18.85
C GLU A 62 -15.56 -9.20 -17.65
N ARG A 63 -14.34 -8.76 -17.37
CA ARG A 63 -13.50 -9.28 -16.26
C ARG A 63 -12.75 -8.18 -15.50
N PRO A 64 -13.45 -7.23 -14.87
CA PRO A 64 -12.78 -6.12 -14.20
C PRO A 64 -11.85 -6.54 -13.04
N HIS A 65 -12.07 -7.71 -12.48
CA HIS A 65 -11.28 -8.22 -11.34
C HIS A 65 -9.88 -8.73 -11.72
N VAL A 66 -9.61 -9.01 -13.01
CA VAL A 66 -8.31 -9.58 -13.45
C VAL A 66 -7.20 -8.54 -13.59
N PHE A 67 -7.56 -7.25 -13.64
CA PHE A 67 -6.61 -6.15 -13.74
C PHE A 67 -6.96 -5.03 -12.77
N SER A 68 -5.99 -4.57 -12.00
CA SER A 68 -6.19 -3.45 -11.07
C SER A 68 -5.36 -2.24 -11.45
N ALA A 69 -4.07 -2.40 -11.68
CA ALA A 69 -3.17 -1.44 -12.29
C ALA A 69 -1.89 -2.17 -12.72
N ALA A 70 -1.07 -1.47 -13.46
CA ALA A 70 0.29 -1.88 -13.80
C ALA A 70 1.19 -0.65 -13.95
N LEU A 71 2.42 -0.77 -13.47
CA LEU A 71 3.50 0.16 -13.76
C LEU A 71 4.14 -0.24 -15.10
N VAL A 72 4.04 0.65 -16.07
CA VAL A 72 4.50 0.43 -17.46
C VAL A 72 5.71 1.28 -17.74
N PRO A 73 6.87 0.69 -18.04
CA PRO A 73 8.06 1.45 -18.42
C PRO A 73 7.87 2.13 -19.77
N LEU A 74 8.37 3.34 -19.89
CA LEU A 74 8.44 4.09 -21.15
C LEU A 74 9.91 4.23 -21.56
N ASP A 75 10.23 3.87 -22.82
CA ASP A 75 11.57 4.03 -23.36
C ASP A 75 11.73 5.46 -23.94
N PRO A 76 12.85 6.18 -23.69
CA PRO A 76 14.05 5.82 -22.93
C PRO A 76 14.02 6.26 -21.45
N SER A 77 12.98 6.92 -20.97
CA SER A 77 13.02 7.49 -19.62
C SER A 77 11.65 7.62 -19.00
N GLY A 78 11.41 6.83 -17.97
CA GLY A 78 10.24 7.00 -17.14
C GLY A 78 9.34 5.78 -17.09
N ALA A 79 8.24 5.95 -16.39
CA ALA A 79 7.18 4.96 -16.28
C ALA A 79 5.84 5.68 -16.13
N VAL A 80 4.76 4.98 -16.45
CA VAL A 80 3.39 5.42 -16.18
C VAL A 80 2.66 4.32 -15.43
N ILE A 81 1.69 4.70 -14.61
CA ILE A 81 0.76 3.76 -14.01
C ILE A 81 -0.53 3.76 -14.84
N ILE A 82 -0.95 2.59 -15.30
CA ILE A 82 -2.27 2.40 -15.92
C ILE A 82 -3.16 1.73 -14.90
N GLU A 83 -4.29 2.35 -14.54
CA GLU A 83 -5.19 1.84 -13.51
C GLU A 83 -6.59 1.50 -14.05
N ASN A 84 -7.27 0.58 -13.39
CA ASN A 84 -8.65 0.25 -13.70
C ASN A 84 -9.61 1.15 -12.90
N HIS A 85 -10.16 2.17 -13.56
CA HIS A 85 -11.02 3.19 -12.97
C HIS A 85 -12.40 2.66 -12.51
N VAL A 86 -12.84 1.48 -12.97
CA VAL A 86 -14.13 0.90 -12.54
C VAL A 86 -14.05 0.30 -11.13
N HIS A 87 -12.86 0.14 -10.57
CA HIS A 87 -12.72 -0.26 -9.19
C HIS A 87 -13.14 0.84 -8.20
N PRO A 88 -13.67 0.47 -7.01
CA PRO A 88 -13.94 1.43 -5.96
C PRO A 88 -12.72 2.28 -5.60
N LEU A 89 -12.90 3.58 -5.38
CA LEU A 89 -11.83 4.53 -5.11
C LEU A 89 -10.84 4.04 -4.03
N ARG A 90 -11.34 3.45 -2.95
CA ARG A 90 -10.48 2.92 -1.87
C ARG A 90 -9.57 1.78 -2.31
N ARG A 91 -10.00 0.98 -3.30
CA ARG A 91 -9.18 -0.07 -3.90
C ARG A 91 -8.13 0.57 -4.82
N ARG A 92 -8.54 1.50 -5.68
CA ARG A 92 -7.64 2.25 -6.58
C ARG A 92 -6.50 2.90 -5.80
N ARG A 93 -6.81 3.58 -4.66
CA ARG A 93 -5.79 4.15 -3.77
C ARG A 93 -4.75 3.13 -3.30
N SER A 94 -5.20 1.95 -2.87
CA SER A 94 -4.28 0.89 -2.43
C SER A 94 -3.46 0.33 -3.58
N THR A 95 -4.03 0.26 -4.77
CA THR A 95 -3.36 -0.23 -5.96
C THR A 95 -2.28 0.75 -6.42
N ILE A 96 -2.60 2.05 -6.56
CA ILE A 96 -1.61 3.06 -6.95
C ILE A 96 -0.47 3.16 -5.91
N ALA A 97 -0.79 3.11 -4.61
CA ALA A 97 0.24 3.08 -3.57
C ALA A 97 1.15 1.83 -3.68
N HIS A 98 0.63 0.71 -4.17
CA HIS A 98 1.42 -0.51 -4.40
C HIS A 98 2.36 -0.34 -5.62
N GLU A 99 1.86 0.19 -6.73
CA GLU A 99 2.71 0.48 -7.89
C GLU A 99 3.78 1.54 -7.56
N MET A 100 3.43 2.57 -6.78
CA MET A 100 4.41 3.54 -6.29
C MET A 100 5.44 2.94 -5.34
N ALA A 101 5.08 1.90 -4.58
CA ALA A 101 6.06 1.19 -3.76
C ALA A 101 7.11 0.46 -4.62
N HIS A 102 6.74 -0.07 -5.79
CA HIS A 102 7.71 -0.60 -6.74
C HIS A 102 8.66 0.48 -7.26
N VAL A 103 8.15 1.68 -7.56
CA VAL A 103 8.98 2.83 -7.98
C VAL A 103 9.96 3.22 -6.88
N LEU A 104 9.48 3.43 -5.65
CA LEU A 104 10.27 3.88 -4.51
C LEU A 104 11.35 2.87 -4.07
N LEU A 105 11.11 1.58 -4.31
CA LEU A 105 12.04 0.49 -4.02
C LEU A 105 12.96 0.16 -5.20
N GLU A 106 12.84 0.92 -6.31
CA GLU A 106 13.62 0.70 -7.53
C GLU A 106 13.54 -0.76 -8.02
N HIS A 107 12.36 -1.37 -7.86
CA HIS A 107 12.14 -2.73 -8.33
C HIS A 107 12.28 -2.79 -9.85
N PRO A 108 12.91 -3.83 -10.41
CA PRO A 108 13.11 -3.92 -11.85
C PRO A 108 11.76 -3.93 -12.58
N PHE A 109 11.63 -3.07 -13.57
CA PHE A 109 10.49 -3.06 -14.48
C PHE A 109 10.56 -4.29 -15.39
N GLY A 110 9.50 -5.02 -15.47
CA GLY A 110 9.39 -6.11 -16.42
C GLY A 110 8.05 -6.84 -16.23
N PRO A 111 7.51 -7.44 -17.30
CA PRO A 111 6.44 -8.41 -17.10
C PRO A 111 6.99 -9.43 -16.12
N THR A 112 6.15 -9.90 -15.23
CA THR A 112 6.46 -11.00 -14.29
C THR A 112 6.83 -12.23 -15.11
N LEU A 113 8.03 -12.22 -15.71
CA LEU A 113 8.55 -13.34 -16.44
C LEU A 113 8.87 -14.40 -15.41
N THR A 114 7.95 -15.34 -15.29
CA THR A 114 8.36 -16.67 -14.90
C THR A 114 9.47 -17.04 -15.88
N ASP A 115 10.73 -17.06 -15.43
CA ASP A 115 11.76 -17.70 -16.20
C ASP A 115 11.35 -19.14 -16.47
N GLU A 116 11.88 -19.74 -17.52
CA GLU A 116 11.57 -21.12 -17.92
C GLU A 116 11.85 -22.16 -16.80
N ASN A 117 12.47 -21.73 -15.69
CA ASN A 117 12.84 -22.52 -14.51
C ASN A 117 11.94 -22.25 -13.29
N GLY A 118 10.90 -21.41 -13.40
CA GLY A 118 9.89 -21.22 -12.35
C GLY A 118 10.38 -20.51 -11.09
N CYS A 119 11.34 -19.59 -11.18
CA CYS A 119 11.83 -18.79 -10.05
C CYS A 119 10.78 -17.78 -9.56
N ARG A 120 9.69 -18.29 -9.00
CA ARG A 120 8.65 -17.50 -8.31
C ARG A 120 9.14 -16.84 -7.01
N SER A 121 10.31 -17.21 -6.50
CA SER A 121 10.77 -16.76 -5.19
C SER A 121 11.28 -15.32 -5.18
N ALA A 122 12.00 -14.88 -6.22
CA ALA A 122 12.49 -13.50 -6.32
C ALA A 122 11.32 -12.52 -6.54
N VAL A 123 10.40 -12.86 -7.44
CA VAL A 123 9.18 -12.08 -7.71
C VAL A 123 8.30 -11.99 -6.46
N ALA A 124 8.12 -13.09 -5.72
CA ALA A 124 7.33 -13.07 -4.49
C ALA A 124 7.94 -12.17 -3.41
N GLY A 125 9.26 -12.10 -3.30
CA GLY A 125 9.93 -11.19 -2.36
C GLY A 125 9.70 -9.72 -2.70
N ILE A 126 9.80 -9.36 -3.97
CA ILE A 126 9.54 -8.01 -4.50
C ILE A 126 8.09 -7.59 -4.21
N GLU A 127 7.13 -8.46 -4.46
CA GLU A 127 5.71 -8.20 -4.19
C GLU A 127 5.42 -8.05 -2.68
N GLU A 128 6.07 -8.83 -1.83
CA GLU A 128 5.94 -8.71 -0.38
C GLU A 128 6.54 -7.38 0.12
N GLU A 129 7.65 -6.93 -0.45
CA GLU A 129 8.27 -5.65 -0.13
C GLU A 129 7.38 -4.47 -0.57
N ALA A 130 6.85 -4.48 -1.79
CA ALA A 130 5.92 -3.47 -2.28
C ALA A 130 4.62 -3.44 -1.43
N THR A 131 4.11 -4.60 -1.05
CA THR A 131 2.94 -4.71 -0.16
C THR A 131 3.21 -4.09 1.21
N GLU A 132 4.35 -4.38 1.84
CA GLU A 132 4.70 -3.80 3.16
C GLU A 132 4.89 -2.29 3.07
N LEU A 133 5.64 -1.78 2.07
CA LEU A 133 5.85 -0.35 1.90
C LEU A 133 4.56 0.39 1.59
N SER A 134 3.73 -0.10 0.67
CA SER A 134 2.42 0.52 0.39
C SER A 134 1.52 0.58 1.63
N GLY A 135 1.61 -0.43 2.48
CA GLY A 135 0.95 -0.45 3.78
C GLY A 135 1.46 0.64 4.73
N GLU A 136 2.76 0.86 4.80
CA GLU A 136 3.37 1.94 5.59
C GLU A 136 3.02 3.33 5.02
N LEU A 137 3.01 3.49 3.71
CA LEU A 137 2.60 4.74 3.05
C LEU A 137 1.16 5.12 3.40
N LEU A 138 0.22 4.18 3.30
CA LEU A 138 -1.22 4.44 3.51
C LEU A 138 -1.61 4.52 4.98
N ILE A 139 -1.08 3.64 5.82
CA ILE A 139 -1.32 3.59 7.27
C ILE A 139 0.01 3.32 7.98
N PRO A 140 0.78 4.36 8.32
CA PRO A 140 2.04 4.19 9.05
C PRO A 140 1.88 3.37 10.33
N THR A 141 2.88 2.59 10.67
CA THR A 141 2.88 1.80 11.92
C THR A 141 2.59 2.67 13.15
N ASP A 142 3.10 3.88 13.19
CA ASP A 142 2.85 4.81 14.30
C ASP A 142 1.40 5.28 14.34
N ALA A 143 0.83 5.58 13.19
CA ALA A 143 -0.58 5.92 13.07
C ALA A 143 -1.49 4.74 13.48
N ALA A 144 -1.16 3.52 13.06
CA ALA A 144 -1.86 2.31 13.48
C ALA A 144 -1.82 2.12 15.01
N ARG A 145 -0.66 2.41 15.65
CA ARG A 145 -0.53 2.37 17.12
C ARG A 145 -1.41 3.41 17.79
N ILE A 146 -1.41 4.65 17.32
CA ILE A 146 -2.27 5.72 17.84
C ILE A 146 -3.75 5.30 17.74
N ALA A 147 -4.18 4.79 16.59
CA ALA A 147 -5.55 4.31 16.39
C ALA A 147 -5.91 3.16 17.36
N ALA A 148 -4.99 2.20 17.57
CA ALA A 148 -5.18 1.09 18.50
C ALA A 148 -5.28 1.54 19.97
N PHE A 149 -4.46 2.50 20.40
CA PHE A 149 -4.55 3.08 21.74
C PHE A 149 -5.85 3.87 21.94
N LYS A 150 -6.35 4.55 20.89
CA LYS A 150 -7.66 5.21 20.88
C LYS A 150 -8.85 4.24 20.81
N GLY A 151 -8.61 2.92 20.68
CA GLY A 151 -9.65 1.91 20.58
C GLY A 151 -10.42 1.93 19.25
N TRP A 152 -9.85 2.44 18.18
CA TRP A 152 -10.53 2.54 16.88
C TRP A 152 -10.84 1.17 16.28
N SER A 153 -12.04 1.05 15.74
CA SER A 153 -12.44 -0.12 14.93
C SER A 153 -11.76 -0.10 13.57
N ASP A 154 -11.75 -1.23 12.85
CA ASP A 154 -11.26 -1.31 11.48
C ASP A 154 -12.01 -0.37 10.54
N HIS A 155 -13.31 -0.20 10.74
CA HIS A 155 -14.12 0.75 10.01
C HIS A 155 -13.69 2.20 10.25
N SER A 156 -13.40 2.56 11.49
CA SER A 156 -12.91 3.91 11.84
C SER A 156 -11.56 4.19 11.20
N VAL A 157 -10.64 3.21 11.25
CA VAL A 157 -9.33 3.31 10.59
C VAL A 157 -9.49 3.43 9.08
N ALA A 158 -10.32 2.57 8.47
CA ALA A 158 -10.57 2.58 7.03
C ALA A 158 -11.15 3.91 6.53
N ASN A 159 -12.08 4.49 7.28
CA ASN A 159 -12.68 5.78 6.94
C ASN A 159 -11.67 6.91 7.05
N HIS A 160 -10.90 6.96 8.13
CA HIS A 160 -9.92 8.01 8.37
C HIS A 160 -8.81 8.01 7.30
N PHE A 161 -8.21 6.86 7.03
CA PHE A 161 -7.13 6.75 6.04
C PHE A 161 -7.62 6.57 4.60
N ARG A 162 -8.93 6.59 4.37
CA ARG A 162 -9.58 6.46 3.05
C ARG A 162 -9.16 5.18 2.30
N VAL A 163 -9.03 4.08 3.03
CA VAL A 163 -8.71 2.75 2.50
C VAL A 163 -9.88 1.79 2.67
N SER A 164 -9.77 0.59 2.09
CA SER A 164 -10.76 -0.47 2.33
C SER A 164 -10.67 -1.00 3.77
N VAL A 165 -11.79 -1.52 4.29
CA VAL A 165 -11.79 -2.17 5.62
C VAL A 165 -10.81 -3.35 5.64
N ARG A 166 -10.74 -4.12 4.56
CA ARG A 166 -9.79 -5.23 4.40
C ARG A 166 -8.34 -4.75 4.57
N MET A 167 -7.98 -3.63 3.92
CA MET A 167 -6.64 -3.03 4.04
C MET A 167 -6.38 -2.56 5.47
N ALA A 168 -7.33 -1.87 6.10
CA ALA A 168 -7.21 -1.42 7.48
C ALA A 168 -7.02 -2.61 8.45
N THR A 169 -7.85 -3.66 8.33
CA THR A 169 -7.73 -4.88 9.14
C THR A 169 -6.37 -5.53 8.99
N TRP A 170 -5.93 -5.72 7.73
CA TRP A 170 -4.62 -6.30 7.43
C TRP A 170 -3.50 -5.47 8.07
N ARG A 171 -3.51 -4.15 7.87
CA ARG A 171 -2.45 -3.27 8.37
C ARG A 171 -2.41 -3.20 9.90
N MET A 172 -3.57 -3.10 10.56
CA MET A 172 -3.67 -3.12 12.01
C MET A 172 -3.11 -4.41 12.63
N ASN A 173 -3.24 -5.54 11.94
CA ASN A 173 -2.67 -6.82 12.36
C ASN A 173 -1.16 -6.89 12.09
N MET A 174 -0.71 -6.53 10.88
CA MET A 174 0.69 -6.62 10.46
C MET A 174 1.61 -5.67 11.22
N SER A 175 1.14 -4.48 11.59
CA SER A 175 1.87 -3.52 12.43
C SER A 175 2.04 -3.98 13.88
N GLY A 176 1.26 -4.97 14.34
CA GLY A 176 1.21 -5.41 15.73
C GLY A 176 0.59 -4.39 16.68
N ALA A 177 0.01 -3.30 16.17
CA ALA A 177 -0.53 -2.18 16.95
C ALA A 177 -1.52 -2.63 18.03
N ARG A 178 -2.45 -3.53 17.67
CA ARG A 178 -3.46 -4.06 18.62
C ARG A 178 -2.84 -4.86 19.75
N ARG A 179 -1.84 -5.69 19.45
CA ARG A 179 -1.15 -6.49 20.49
C ARG A 179 -0.42 -5.58 21.48
N ILE A 180 0.22 -4.51 20.96
CA ILE A 180 0.93 -3.53 21.79
C ILE A 180 -0.07 -2.78 22.69
N ALA A 181 -1.18 -2.30 22.13
CA ALA A 181 -2.21 -1.58 22.88
C ALA A 181 -2.89 -2.47 23.95
N ALA A 182 -3.19 -3.73 23.62
CA ALA A 182 -3.76 -4.68 24.56
C ALA A 182 -2.80 -4.97 25.73
N ARG A 183 -1.52 -5.21 25.46
CA ARG A 183 -0.50 -5.42 26.50
C ARG A 183 -0.33 -4.21 27.41
N ALA A 184 -0.38 -3.01 26.86
CA ALA A 184 -0.27 -1.77 27.65
C ALA A 184 -1.48 -1.62 28.59
N ARG A 185 -2.70 -1.87 28.11
CA ARG A 185 -3.92 -1.85 28.94
C ARG A 185 -3.87 -2.87 30.08
N GLY A 186 -3.51 -4.13 29.77
CA GLY A 186 -3.42 -5.18 30.79
C GLY A 186 -2.38 -4.90 31.89
N LYS A 187 -1.26 -4.23 31.55
CA LYS A 187 -0.29 -3.80 32.57
C LYS A 187 -0.83 -2.68 33.46
N TRP A 188 -1.63 -1.79 32.90
CA TRP A 188 -2.27 -0.69 33.64
C TRP A 188 -3.29 -1.23 34.64
N GLU A 189 -4.17 -2.12 34.20
CA GLU A 189 -5.19 -2.78 35.03
C GLU A 189 -4.56 -3.59 36.18
N ALA A 190 -3.48 -4.35 35.90
CA ALA A 190 -2.75 -5.10 36.92
C ALA A 190 -2.05 -4.18 37.94
N GLY A 191 -1.53 -3.03 37.51
CA GLY A 191 -0.90 -2.04 38.41
C GLY A 191 -1.87 -1.38 39.37
N TYR A 192 -3.09 -1.11 38.93
CA TYR A 192 -4.16 -0.58 39.81
C TYR A 192 -4.68 -1.62 40.82
N ALA A 193 -4.78 -2.89 40.40
CA ALA A 193 -5.25 -3.96 41.28
C ALA A 193 -4.27 -4.28 42.42
N THR A 194 -2.98 -3.96 42.28
CA THR A 194 -1.94 -4.16 43.32
C THR A 194 -1.77 -2.98 44.25
N SER A 195 -2.41 -1.84 43.99
CA SER A 195 -2.29 -0.60 44.75
C SER A 195 -3.56 -0.26 45.56
N ALA A 196 -4.57 -1.12 45.50
CA ALA A 196 -5.84 -1.07 46.26
C ALA A 196 -5.88 -2.19 47.30
#